data_c1b9a391230ba6ff8ef2faa1066a0323
#
_entry.id   c1b9a391230ba6ff8ef2faa1066a0323
#
_cell.length_a   1.000
_cell.length_b   1.000
_cell.length_c   1.000
_cell.angle_alpha   90.00
_cell.angle_beta   90.00
_cell.angle_gamma   90.00
#
_symmetry.space_group_name_H-M   'P 1'
#
loop_
_entity.id
_entity.type
_entity.pdbx_description
1 polymer ?
#
loop_
_entity_poly.entity_id
_entity_poly.type
_entity_poly.pdbx_seq_one_letter_code
_entity_poly.pdbx_strand_id
1 'polypeptide(L)'
;KAFLKIDGKRLIDRILHIYRQLFPEIIIVTNDPLSYLEFSDTSIVTDIYKGKGPLGGIYTGLFYAKHQYVFASACDMPSLNRDFIVFMMGLAGHHDVVVPEVPEGYQALHAIYSQSCLPSIKRLLIMDKLKVTGFYRDMRVLTIQDEQIHPFDPDGLLFQNLNTPEDVIKMKE
;
A
#
# COMPACT_ATOMS: atom_id res chain seq x y z
N LYS A 1 11.20 6.71 7.40
CA LYS A 1 11.24 5.24 7.23
C LYS A 1 11.58 4.84 5.79
N ALA A 2 10.96 5.43 4.76
CA ALA A 2 11.19 5.11 3.35
C ALA A 2 12.66 5.15 2.91
N PHE A 3 13.49 5.97 3.56
CA PHE A 3 14.92 6.12 3.28
C PHE A 3 15.83 5.19 4.10
N LEU A 4 15.28 4.29 4.93
CA LEU A 4 16.07 3.25 5.59
C LEU A 4 16.74 2.36 4.53
N LYS A 5 18.00 1.99 4.80
CA LYS A 5 18.78 1.18 3.88
C LYS A 5 18.86 -0.27 4.34
N ILE A 6 18.58 -1.20 3.43
CA ILE A 6 18.82 -2.63 3.55
C ILE A 6 19.82 -3.02 2.46
N ASP A 7 20.93 -3.63 2.83
CA ASP A 7 22.00 -4.02 1.89
C ASP A 7 22.46 -2.87 0.98
N GLY A 8 22.58 -1.67 1.56
CA GLY A 8 23.01 -0.46 0.86
C GLY A 8 21.96 0.20 -0.02
N LYS A 9 20.77 -0.39 -0.23
CA LYS A 9 19.66 0.17 -1.03
C LYS A 9 18.54 0.69 -0.12
N ARG A 10 18.01 1.88 -0.40
CA ARG A 10 16.87 2.44 0.33
C ARG A 10 15.60 1.64 0.06
N LEU A 11 14.69 1.56 1.04
CA LEU A 11 13.40 0.88 0.88
C LEU A 11 12.61 1.45 -0.29
N ILE A 12 12.54 2.78 -0.38
CA ILE A 12 11.82 3.45 -1.47
C ILE A 12 12.35 3.07 -2.85
N ASP A 13 13.68 2.91 -3.01
CA ASP A 13 14.27 2.53 -4.31
C ASP A 13 13.86 1.11 -4.71
N ARG A 14 13.74 0.20 -3.74
CA ARG A 14 13.27 -1.19 -3.98
C ARG A 14 11.80 -1.19 -4.39
N ILE A 15 10.95 -0.45 -3.68
CA ILE A 15 9.52 -0.32 -3.97
C ILE A 15 9.32 0.28 -5.37
N LEU A 16 9.96 1.40 -5.66
CA LEU A 16 9.85 2.08 -6.95
C LEU A 16 10.38 1.24 -8.11
N HIS A 17 11.42 0.42 -7.88
CA HIS A 17 11.92 -0.50 -8.90
C HIS A 17 10.85 -1.51 -9.35
N ILE A 18 10.06 -2.06 -8.42
CA ILE A 18 8.96 -2.97 -8.72
C ILE A 18 7.81 -2.20 -9.38
N TYR A 19 7.44 -1.04 -8.83
CA TYR A 19 6.30 -0.26 -9.31
C TYR A 19 6.47 0.26 -10.72
N ARG A 20 7.67 0.70 -11.11
CA ARG A 20 7.99 1.12 -12.47
C ARG A 20 7.80 0.03 -13.52
N GLN A 21 7.85 -1.25 -13.12
CA GLN A 21 7.60 -2.38 -14.01
C GLN A 21 6.10 -2.71 -14.15
N LEU A 22 5.29 -2.33 -13.17
CA LEU A 22 3.90 -2.75 -13.05
C LEU A 22 2.89 -1.65 -13.35
N PHE A 23 3.21 -0.41 -13.00
CA PHE A 23 2.25 0.68 -13.00
C PHE A 23 2.68 1.83 -13.92
N PRO A 24 1.75 2.34 -14.75
CA PRO A 24 2.02 3.50 -15.60
C PRO A 24 2.02 4.83 -14.81
N GLU A 25 1.50 4.83 -13.59
CA GLU A 25 1.44 5.99 -12.70
C GLU A 25 1.84 5.58 -11.29
N ILE A 26 2.72 6.36 -10.67
CA ILE A 26 3.14 6.19 -9.28
C ILE A 26 2.89 7.49 -8.54
N ILE A 27 2.18 7.40 -7.40
CA ILE A 27 1.88 8.54 -6.53
C ILE A 27 2.53 8.32 -5.17
N ILE A 28 3.37 9.25 -4.76
CA ILE A 28 3.95 9.28 -3.42
C ILE A 28 3.11 10.25 -2.59
N VAL A 29 2.39 9.73 -1.59
CA VAL A 29 1.64 10.54 -0.64
C VAL A 29 2.53 10.79 0.59
N THR A 30 2.87 12.04 0.85
CA THR A 30 3.78 12.41 1.93
C THR A 30 3.48 13.80 2.49
N ASN A 31 3.73 14.02 3.77
CA ASN A 31 3.67 15.35 4.39
C ASN A 31 5.03 16.08 4.37
N ASP A 32 6.07 15.45 3.80
CA ASP A 32 7.39 16.03 3.55
C ASP A 32 7.77 15.88 2.07
N PRO A 33 7.16 16.64 1.15
CA PRO A 33 7.37 16.48 -0.29
C PRO A 33 8.81 16.80 -0.73
N LEU A 34 9.51 17.68 0.00
CA LEU A 34 10.88 18.09 -0.38
C LEU A 34 11.88 16.92 -0.34
N SER A 35 11.69 15.98 0.58
CA SER A 35 12.53 14.79 0.70
C SER A 35 12.40 13.82 -0.48
N TYR A 36 11.38 13.99 -1.34
CA TYR A 36 11.09 13.08 -2.44
C TYR A 36 11.31 13.69 -3.84
N LEU A 37 11.83 14.93 -3.92
CA LEU A 37 12.00 15.65 -5.20
C LEU A 37 12.91 14.94 -6.22
N GLU A 38 13.77 14.04 -5.75
CA GLU A 38 14.64 13.25 -6.63
C GLU A 38 13.87 12.23 -7.49
N PHE A 39 12.62 11.87 -7.12
CA PHE A 39 11.78 10.90 -7.85
C PHE A 39 10.90 11.62 -8.89
N SER A 40 11.52 12.24 -9.87
CA SER A 40 10.87 13.11 -10.87
C SER A 40 9.88 12.38 -11.79
N ASP A 41 9.92 11.06 -11.84
CA ASP A 41 9.01 10.19 -12.59
C ASP A 41 7.76 9.78 -11.79
N THR A 42 7.57 10.35 -10.61
CA THR A 42 6.42 10.11 -9.73
C THR A 42 5.64 11.39 -9.47
N SER A 43 4.35 11.25 -9.15
CA SER A 43 3.53 12.36 -8.64
C SER A 43 3.68 12.45 -7.12
N ILE A 44 4.23 13.56 -6.62
CA ILE A 44 4.39 13.78 -5.18
C ILE A 44 3.22 14.66 -4.70
N VAL A 45 2.43 14.15 -3.77
CA VAL A 45 1.25 14.85 -3.24
C VAL A 45 1.26 14.84 -1.71
N THR A 46 0.65 15.87 -1.10
CA THR A 46 0.47 15.92 0.36
C THR A 46 -0.93 15.44 0.75
N ASP A 47 -1.02 14.87 1.96
CA ASP A 47 -2.31 14.42 2.50
C ASP A 47 -3.37 15.52 2.46
N ILE A 48 -4.50 15.21 1.81
CA ILE A 48 -5.68 16.09 1.79
C ILE A 48 -6.23 16.24 3.22
N TYR A 49 -6.27 15.13 3.96
CA TYR A 49 -6.68 15.09 5.37
C TYR A 49 -5.46 14.81 6.24
N LYS A 50 -4.73 15.88 6.60
CA LYS A 50 -3.49 15.77 7.40
C LYS A 50 -3.76 15.12 8.77
N GLY A 51 -2.82 14.27 9.21
CA GLY A 51 -2.88 13.63 10.52
C GLY A 51 -3.93 12.51 10.64
N LYS A 52 -4.52 12.07 9.52
CA LYS A 52 -5.52 10.99 9.51
C LYS A 52 -4.92 9.59 9.21
N GLY A 53 -3.61 9.47 9.34
CA GLY A 53 -2.91 8.20 9.21
C GLY A 53 -3.10 7.50 7.85
N PRO A 54 -3.01 6.16 7.81
CA PRO A 54 -3.08 5.41 6.55
C PRO A 54 -4.36 5.65 5.75
N LEU A 55 -5.50 5.84 6.41
CA LEU A 55 -6.77 6.09 5.73
C LEU A 55 -6.75 7.41 4.94
N GLY A 56 -6.11 8.46 5.50
CA GLY A 56 -5.89 9.74 4.81
C GLY A 56 -5.00 9.57 3.59
N GLY A 57 -3.92 8.80 3.71
CA GLY A 57 -3.01 8.48 2.61
C GLY A 57 -3.70 7.74 1.47
N ILE A 58 -4.49 6.69 1.78
CA ILE A 58 -5.28 5.94 0.78
C ILE A 58 -6.27 6.87 0.07
N TYR A 59 -7.01 7.69 0.82
CA TYR A 59 -7.92 8.67 0.22
C TYR A 59 -7.20 9.60 -0.74
N THR A 60 -6.07 10.14 -0.32
CA THR A 60 -5.29 11.09 -1.13
C THR A 60 -4.75 10.42 -2.40
N GLY A 61 -4.20 9.21 -2.29
CA GLY A 61 -3.73 8.44 -3.44
C GLY A 61 -4.85 8.17 -4.45
N LEU A 62 -6.02 7.70 -4.00
CA LEU A 62 -7.19 7.47 -4.84
C LEU A 62 -7.73 8.76 -5.49
N PHE A 63 -7.71 9.88 -4.76
CA PHE A 63 -8.21 11.17 -5.26
C PHE A 63 -7.37 11.71 -6.41
N TYR A 64 -6.04 11.56 -6.35
CA TYR A 64 -5.14 12.06 -7.38
C TYR A 64 -4.89 11.06 -8.51
N ALA A 65 -5.26 9.78 -8.33
CA ALA A 65 -5.06 8.75 -9.34
C ALA A 65 -5.90 9.01 -10.59
N LYS A 66 -5.28 8.81 -11.76
CA LYS A 66 -5.94 8.87 -13.07
C LYS A 66 -6.64 7.57 -13.44
N HIS A 67 -6.31 6.48 -12.74
CA HIS A 67 -6.84 5.14 -12.99
C HIS A 67 -7.88 4.74 -11.96
N GLN A 68 -8.84 3.92 -12.39
CA GLN A 68 -9.94 3.46 -11.55
C GLN A 68 -9.49 2.67 -10.32
N TYR A 69 -8.40 1.91 -10.44
CA TYR A 69 -7.85 1.08 -9.38
C TYR A 69 -6.46 1.54 -8.99
N VAL A 70 -6.18 1.52 -7.69
CA VAL A 70 -4.90 1.89 -7.10
C VAL A 70 -4.42 0.75 -6.21
N PHE A 71 -3.20 0.30 -6.42
CA PHE A 71 -2.49 -0.53 -5.44
C PHE A 71 -1.84 0.39 -4.40
N ALA A 72 -2.22 0.22 -3.14
CA ALA A 72 -1.67 0.99 -2.02
C ALA A 72 -0.75 0.11 -1.18
N SER A 73 0.46 0.59 -0.91
CA SER A 73 1.38 -0.06 0.03
C SER A 73 1.97 0.91 1.03
N ALA A 74 2.41 0.38 2.17
CA ALA A 74 3.24 1.12 3.10
C ALA A 74 4.67 1.26 2.55
N CYS A 75 5.36 2.33 2.96
CA CYS A 75 6.76 2.59 2.55
C CYS A 75 7.79 1.79 3.35
N ASP A 76 7.38 1.01 4.34
CA ASP A 76 8.21 0.22 5.25
C ASP A 76 8.04 -1.30 5.06
N MET A 77 7.49 -1.72 3.93
CA MET A 77 7.36 -3.13 3.50
C MET A 77 8.51 -3.49 2.53
N PRO A 78 9.57 -4.16 2.99
CA PRO A 78 10.75 -4.42 2.17
C PRO A 78 10.59 -5.56 1.16
N SER A 79 9.65 -6.48 1.43
CA SER A 79 9.50 -7.77 0.75
C SER A 79 8.35 -7.78 -0.26
N LEU A 80 8.16 -6.69 -1.02
CA LEU A 80 7.15 -6.67 -2.07
C LEU A 80 7.42 -7.77 -3.10
N ASN A 81 6.39 -8.59 -3.37
CA ASN A 81 6.44 -9.62 -4.40
C ASN A 81 5.69 -9.16 -5.66
N ARG A 82 6.44 -9.02 -6.77
CA ARG A 82 5.91 -8.57 -8.06
C ARG A 82 4.77 -9.47 -8.56
N ASP A 83 4.95 -10.77 -8.48
CA ASP A 83 3.99 -11.73 -9.06
C ASP A 83 2.72 -11.82 -8.23
N PHE A 84 2.81 -11.61 -6.91
CA PHE A 84 1.65 -11.48 -6.05
C PHE A 84 0.84 -10.21 -6.38
N ILE A 85 1.51 -9.08 -6.62
CA ILE A 85 0.83 -7.85 -7.05
C ILE A 85 0.11 -8.07 -8.38
N VAL A 86 0.74 -8.72 -9.36
CA VAL A 86 0.12 -9.08 -10.64
C VAL A 86 -1.10 -9.98 -10.45
N PHE A 87 -0.99 -11.00 -9.58
CA PHE A 87 -2.11 -11.85 -9.21
C PHE A 87 -3.29 -11.03 -8.64
N MET A 88 -3.03 -10.12 -7.71
CA MET A 88 -4.03 -9.22 -7.14
C MET A 88 -4.70 -8.33 -8.21
N MET A 89 -3.90 -7.79 -9.14
CA MET A 89 -4.42 -6.95 -10.25
C MET A 89 -5.40 -7.72 -11.13
N GLY A 90 -5.16 -9.01 -11.37
CA GLY A 90 -6.07 -9.88 -12.12
C GLY A 90 -7.44 -10.08 -11.44
N LEU A 91 -7.53 -9.85 -10.14
CA LEU A 91 -8.74 -10.03 -9.34
C LEU A 91 -9.56 -8.73 -9.19
N ALA A 92 -9.01 -7.57 -9.58
CA ALA A 92 -9.60 -6.26 -9.25
C ALA A 92 -10.94 -5.97 -9.95
N GLY A 93 -11.13 -6.40 -11.20
CA GLY A 93 -12.17 -5.92 -12.15
C GLY A 93 -13.62 -5.91 -11.67
N HIS A 94 -14.00 -6.68 -10.65
CA HIS A 94 -15.38 -6.79 -10.15
C HIS A 94 -15.53 -6.40 -8.68
N HIS A 95 -14.45 -5.96 -8.03
CA HIS A 95 -14.41 -5.67 -6.60
C HIS A 95 -14.02 -4.21 -6.37
N ASP A 96 -14.50 -3.65 -5.28
CA ASP A 96 -14.11 -2.30 -4.86
C ASP A 96 -12.82 -2.32 -4.05
N VAL A 97 -12.57 -3.45 -3.37
CA VAL A 97 -11.34 -3.70 -2.59
C VAL A 97 -10.88 -5.14 -2.85
N VAL A 98 -9.58 -5.32 -3.10
CA VAL A 98 -8.89 -6.62 -3.07
C VAL A 98 -7.81 -6.54 -2.01
N VAL A 99 -7.93 -7.36 -0.96
CA VAL A 99 -7.09 -7.25 0.22
C VAL A 99 -6.64 -8.63 0.73
N PRO A 100 -5.35 -8.85 1.01
CA PRO A 100 -4.88 -10.05 1.69
C PRO A 100 -5.35 -10.07 3.14
N GLU A 101 -5.66 -11.26 3.64
CA GLU A 101 -5.95 -11.52 5.04
C GLU A 101 -5.05 -12.67 5.53
N VAL A 102 -4.30 -12.38 6.56
CA VAL A 102 -3.43 -13.32 7.28
C VAL A 102 -3.94 -13.47 8.72
N PRO A 103 -3.42 -14.40 9.54
CA PRO A 103 -3.88 -14.57 10.93
C PRO A 103 -3.91 -13.28 11.75
N GLU A 104 -3.00 -12.33 11.47
CA GLU A 104 -2.92 -11.03 12.13
C GLU A 104 -3.99 -10.04 11.64
N GLY A 105 -4.70 -10.36 10.56
CA GLY A 105 -5.77 -9.58 9.96
C GLY A 105 -5.50 -9.05 8.55
N TYR A 106 -6.35 -8.13 8.11
CA TYR A 106 -6.26 -7.54 6.77
C TYR A 106 -4.98 -6.73 6.56
N GLN A 107 -4.31 -6.98 5.44
CA GLN A 107 -3.13 -6.22 5.01
C GLN A 107 -3.55 -4.99 4.18
N ALA A 108 -4.22 -4.05 4.86
CA ALA A 108 -4.85 -2.90 4.22
C ALA A 108 -3.87 -1.92 3.55
N LEU A 109 -2.58 -1.99 3.88
CA LEU A 109 -1.50 -1.28 3.21
C LEU A 109 -0.66 -2.21 2.32
N HIS A 110 -1.31 -3.21 1.74
CA HIS A 110 -0.86 -4.04 0.63
C HIS A 110 -2.11 -4.52 -0.13
N ALA A 111 -2.89 -3.56 -0.64
CA ALA A 111 -4.23 -3.84 -1.14
C ALA A 111 -4.56 -2.99 -2.37
N ILE A 112 -5.52 -3.44 -3.17
CA ILE A 112 -6.06 -2.68 -4.30
C ILE A 112 -7.39 -2.06 -3.89
N TYR A 113 -7.54 -0.79 -4.22
CA TYR A 113 -8.74 0.01 -3.97
C TYR A 113 -9.27 0.62 -5.25
N SER A 114 -10.58 0.57 -5.46
CA SER A 114 -11.27 1.30 -6.51
C SER A 114 -11.56 2.74 -6.07
N GLN A 115 -11.63 3.68 -7.02
CA GLN A 115 -12.08 5.05 -6.77
C GLN A 115 -13.52 5.11 -6.22
N SER A 116 -14.34 4.05 -6.40
CA SER A 116 -15.66 3.91 -5.78
C SER A 116 -15.63 3.96 -4.25
N CYS A 117 -14.46 3.68 -3.63
CA CYS A 117 -14.26 3.76 -2.18
C CYS A 117 -14.22 5.22 -1.64
N LEU A 118 -13.92 6.21 -2.49
CA LEU A 118 -13.71 7.61 -2.06
C LEU A 118 -14.84 8.18 -1.18
N PRO A 119 -16.16 8.04 -1.52
CA PRO A 119 -17.22 8.60 -0.70
C PRO A 119 -17.26 7.98 0.70
N SER A 120 -17.08 6.66 0.81
CA SER A 120 -17.12 5.94 2.09
C SER A 120 -15.90 6.26 2.96
N ILE A 121 -14.70 6.35 2.36
CA ILE A 121 -13.48 6.77 3.07
C ILE A 121 -13.64 8.22 3.57
N LYS A 122 -14.10 9.15 2.71
CA LYS A 122 -14.33 10.55 3.09
C LYS A 122 -15.26 10.69 4.29
N ARG A 123 -16.36 9.93 4.30
CA ARG A 123 -17.29 9.89 5.43
C ARG A 123 -16.59 9.50 6.74
N LEU A 124 -15.75 8.46 6.72
CA LEU A 124 -15.01 8.03 7.90
C LEU A 124 -13.99 9.08 8.36
N LEU A 125 -13.26 9.70 7.43
CA LEU A 125 -12.29 10.76 7.74
C LEU A 125 -12.94 11.97 8.42
N ILE A 126 -14.13 12.40 7.95
CA ILE A 126 -14.91 13.49 8.56
C ILE A 126 -15.37 13.10 9.97
N MET A 127 -15.74 11.82 10.19
CA MET A 127 -16.19 11.32 11.48
C MET A 127 -15.03 10.96 12.43
N ASP A 128 -13.78 11.17 12.03
CA ASP A 128 -12.56 10.78 12.75
C ASP A 128 -12.46 9.28 13.06
N LYS A 129 -13.06 8.44 12.22
CA LYS A 129 -13.00 6.98 12.30
C LYS A 129 -11.88 6.48 11.39
N LEU A 130 -10.67 6.33 11.94
CA LEU A 130 -9.43 6.18 11.15
C LEU A 130 -9.03 4.72 10.85
N LYS A 131 -9.81 3.73 11.30
CA LYS A 131 -9.55 2.32 10.96
C LYS A 131 -9.77 2.09 9.47
N VAL A 132 -8.72 1.68 8.73
CA VAL A 132 -8.78 1.49 7.27
C VAL A 132 -9.91 0.54 6.87
N THR A 133 -10.06 -0.58 7.57
CA THR A 133 -11.10 -1.57 7.26
C THR A 133 -12.53 -1.11 7.61
N GLY A 134 -12.69 0.09 8.19
CA GLY A 134 -13.97 0.59 8.66
C GLY A 134 -15.03 0.81 7.57
N PHE A 135 -14.63 1.02 6.30
CA PHE A 135 -15.54 1.17 5.18
C PHE A 135 -15.80 -0.13 4.41
N TYR A 136 -15.11 -1.23 4.70
CA TYR A 136 -15.18 -2.48 3.94
C TYR A 136 -16.59 -3.07 3.89
N ARG A 137 -17.37 -2.92 4.96
CA ARG A 137 -18.77 -3.40 5.03
C ARG A 137 -19.69 -2.79 3.98
N ASP A 138 -19.33 -1.63 3.43
CA ASP A 138 -20.11 -0.90 2.44
C ASP A 138 -19.61 -1.17 1.00
N MET A 139 -18.61 -2.05 0.84
CA MET A 139 -17.87 -2.31 -0.40
C MET A 139 -17.95 -3.79 -0.80
N ARG A 140 -17.74 -4.05 -2.10
CA ARG A 140 -17.52 -5.42 -2.61
C ARG A 140 -16.06 -5.76 -2.36
N VAL A 141 -15.79 -6.41 -1.24
CA VAL A 141 -14.43 -6.80 -0.82
C VAL A 141 -14.15 -8.22 -1.26
N LEU A 142 -13.05 -8.41 -1.98
CA LEU A 142 -12.44 -9.72 -2.20
C LEU A 142 -11.27 -9.87 -1.22
N THR A 143 -11.37 -10.86 -0.37
CA THR A 143 -10.31 -11.24 0.55
C THR A 143 -9.47 -12.36 -0.06
N ILE A 144 -8.16 -12.17 -0.12
CA ILE A 144 -7.21 -13.21 -0.53
C ILE A 144 -6.75 -13.91 0.73
N GLN A 145 -7.06 -15.20 0.84
CA GLN A 145 -6.77 -16.01 2.02
C GLN A 145 -5.31 -16.52 2.02
N ASP A 146 -4.83 -16.93 3.17
CA ASP A 146 -3.45 -17.37 3.39
C ASP A 146 -2.99 -18.47 2.42
N GLU A 147 -3.87 -19.43 2.10
CA GLU A 147 -3.57 -20.49 1.14
C GLU A 147 -3.29 -19.97 -0.29
N GLN A 148 -3.88 -18.84 -0.65
CA GLN A 148 -3.65 -18.19 -1.95
C GLN A 148 -2.39 -17.31 -1.93
N ILE A 149 -1.96 -16.87 -0.75
CA ILE A 149 -0.77 -16.04 -0.53
C ILE A 149 0.48 -16.93 -0.50
N HIS A 150 0.41 -18.08 0.16
CA HIS A 150 1.53 -18.98 0.41
C HIS A 150 2.41 -19.30 -0.82
N PRO A 151 1.88 -19.49 -2.05
CA PRO A 151 2.72 -19.72 -3.23
C PRO A 151 3.66 -18.56 -3.57
N PHE A 152 3.33 -17.34 -3.13
CA PHE A 152 4.12 -16.12 -3.36
C PHE A 152 4.97 -15.73 -2.15
N ASP A 153 4.68 -16.28 -0.98
CA ASP A 153 5.30 -15.93 0.30
C ASP A 153 5.46 -17.18 1.20
N PRO A 154 6.25 -18.16 0.76
CA PRO A 154 6.43 -19.41 1.54
C PRO A 154 7.09 -19.16 2.91
N ASP A 155 7.84 -18.08 3.05
CA ASP A 155 8.57 -17.73 4.26
C ASP A 155 7.82 -16.75 5.19
N GLY A 156 6.62 -16.26 4.79
CA GLY A 156 5.81 -15.34 5.59
C GLY A 156 6.44 -13.95 5.78
N LEU A 157 7.22 -13.47 4.81
CA LEU A 157 7.96 -12.20 4.91
C LEU A 157 7.26 -11.02 4.22
N LEU A 158 6.26 -11.29 3.36
CA LEU A 158 5.66 -10.31 2.45
C LEU A 158 5.05 -9.11 3.19
N PHE A 159 4.43 -9.35 4.35
CA PHE A 159 3.72 -8.31 5.11
C PHE A 159 4.49 -7.81 6.33
N GLN A 160 5.74 -8.21 6.48
CA GLN A 160 6.57 -7.72 7.58
C GLN A 160 6.92 -6.24 7.35
N ASN A 161 6.66 -5.43 8.38
CA ASN A 161 7.05 -4.02 8.41
C ASN A 161 8.39 -3.86 9.11
N LEU A 162 9.26 -3.05 8.54
CA LEU A 162 10.49 -2.64 9.20
C LEU A 162 10.29 -1.34 9.97
N ASN A 163 10.27 -1.44 11.27
CA ASN A 163 10.10 -0.29 12.17
C ASN A 163 11.43 0.22 12.74
N THR A 164 12.41 -0.67 12.89
CA THR A 164 13.70 -0.40 13.52
C THR A 164 14.87 -0.91 12.69
N PRO A 165 16.10 -0.39 12.88
CA PRO A 165 17.31 -0.96 12.29
C PRO A 165 17.54 -2.42 12.71
N GLU A 166 17.08 -2.82 13.89
CA GLU A 166 17.16 -4.20 14.42
C GLU A 166 16.30 -5.16 13.60
N ASP A 167 15.16 -4.71 13.08
CA ASP A 167 14.29 -5.52 12.20
C ASP A 167 15.02 -5.88 10.89
N VAL A 168 15.90 -4.97 10.43
CA VAL A 168 16.75 -5.22 9.25
C VAL A 168 17.75 -6.35 9.48
N ILE A 169 18.26 -6.50 10.72
CA ILE A 169 19.23 -7.54 11.07
C ILE A 169 18.54 -8.90 11.11
N LYS A 170 17.34 -8.97 11.70
CA LYS A 170 16.55 -10.21 11.80
C LYS A 170 16.11 -10.79 10.46
N MET A 171 15.96 -9.96 9.42
CA MET A 171 15.67 -10.44 8.07
C MET A 171 16.87 -11.10 7.37
N LYS A 172 18.05 -11.07 7.98
CA LYS A 172 19.30 -11.63 7.41
C LYS A 172 19.72 -12.95 8.03
N GLU A 173 19.09 -13.34 9.12
CA GLU A 173 19.28 -14.63 9.80
C GLU A 173 18.28 -15.69 9.29
#